data_22555361480402c579e3bd094fc8e45e
#
_entry.id   22555361480402c579e3bd094fc8e45e
#
_cell.length_a   1.000
_cell.length_b   1.000
_cell.length_c   1.000
_cell.angle_alpha   90.00
_cell.angle_beta   90.00
_cell.angle_gamma   90.00
#
_symmetry.space_group_name_H-M   'P 1'
#
loop_
_entity.id
_entity.type
_entity.pdbx_description
1 polymer ?
#
loop_
_entity_poly.entity_id
_entity_poly.type
_entity_poly.pdbx_seq_one_letter_code
_entity_poly.pdbx_strand_id
1 'polypeptide(L)'
;SGLVGSEMCIRDRLYSVLALAGKFTIDELKEFRQWGSVTPGHPEVNVMRGIENTSGPLGQGHTYAVGAAIAAKFLKARLGDVMNQTIYTYISDGGIQEEISQGAGRIAGTLGLDNLIMFYDANNIQLSTTVGEVTTENVAMKYEAWGWKVITINGNDVTEIRRALTEAKAETSRPTLIIGNIQLGKGAVGADKS
;
A
#
# COMPACT_ATOMS: atom_id res chain seq x y z
N SER A 1 10.17 9.58 -5.22
CA SER A 1 9.46 8.47 -4.56
C SER A 1 8.01 8.51 -5.01
N GLY A 2 7.52 7.43 -5.60
CA GLY A 2 6.12 7.29 -5.99
C GLY A 2 5.36 6.51 -4.93
N LEU A 3 4.19 6.98 -4.53
CA LEU A 3 3.25 6.26 -3.67
C LEU A 3 2.11 5.74 -4.53
N VAL A 4 1.94 4.43 -4.55
CA VAL A 4 0.82 3.77 -5.22
C VAL A 4 -0.06 3.12 -4.18
N GLY A 5 -1.27 3.62 -4.01
CA GLY A 5 -2.27 3.04 -3.13
C GLY A 5 -3.52 2.69 -3.92
N SER A 6 -4.16 1.55 -3.65
CA SER A 6 -5.19 1.06 -4.54
C SER A 6 -6.50 0.62 -3.91
N GLU A 7 -6.72 0.75 -2.60
CA GLU A 7 -7.81 -0.01 -1.98
C GLU A 7 -8.70 0.77 -1.03
N MET A 8 -9.88 0.21 -0.76
CA MET A 8 -10.99 0.87 -0.07
C MET A 8 -10.61 1.51 1.27
N CYS A 9 -9.86 0.84 2.12
CA CYS A 9 -9.45 1.37 3.43
C CYS A 9 -8.29 2.38 3.33
N ILE A 10 -7.54 2.34 2.24
CA ILE A 10 -6.37 3.20 1.99
C ILE A 10 -6.78 4.60 1.51
N ARG A 11 -7.89 4.72 0.78
CA ARG A 11 -8.36 5.99 0.23
C ARG A 11 -8.74 7.03 1.27
N ASP A 12 -9.38 6.61 2.36
CA ASP A 12 -9.78 7.52 3.44
C ASP A 12 -8.54 8.13 4.09
N ARG A 13 -7.50 7.32 4.23
CA ARG A 13 -6.17 7.75 4.67
C ARG A 13 -5.51 8.67 3.66
N LEU A 14 -5.61 8.37 2.36
CA LEU A 14 -5.06 9.20 1.29
C LEU A 14 -5.62 10.62 1.35
N TYR A 15 -6.95 10.77 1.33
CA TYR A 15 -7.58 12.10 1.40
C TYR A 15 -7.27 12.83 2.70
N SER A 16 -7.24 12.12 3.83
CA SER A 16 -6.88 12.71 5.13
C SER A 16 -5.45 13.23 5.13
N VAL A 17 -4.49 12.46 4.63
CA VAL A 17 -3.08 12.87 4.53
C VAL A 17 -2.91 14.04 3.55
N LEU A 18 -3.60 14.00 2.41
CA LEU A 18 -3.56 15.08 1.43
C LEU A 18 -4.21 16.35 1.95
N ALA A 19 -5.25 16.25 2.79
CA ALA A 19 -5.83 17.42 3.48
C ALA A 19 -4.85 18.01 4.49
N LEU A 20 -4.16 17.19 5.28
CA LEU A 20 -3.09 17.67 6.17
C LEU A 20 -1.94 18.32 5.40
N ALA A 21 -1.69 17.88 4.16
CA ALA A 21 -0.72 18.49 3.24
C ALA A 21 -1.27 19.74 2.49
N GLY A 22 -2.48 20.21 2.80
CA GLY A 22 -3.10 21.39 2.20
C GLY A 22 -3.63 21.19 0.77
N LYS A 23 -3.80 19.93 0.33
CA LYS A 23 -4.31 19.59 -1.01
C LYS A 23 -5.83 19.51 -1.09
N PHE A 24 -6.49 19.28 0.06
CA PHE A 24 -7.93 19.26 0.22
C PHE A 24 -8.33 20.05 1.45
N THR A 25 -9.54 20.61 1.44
CA THR A 25 -10.14 21.27 2.58
C THR A 25 -10.92 20.27 3.44
N ILE A 26 -11.20 20.64 4.69
CA ILE A 26 -12.05 19.83 5.58
C ILE A 26 -13.49 19.73 5.02
N ASP A 27 -13.99 20.76 4.36
CA ASP A 27 -15.34 20.74 3.79
C ASP A 27 -15.40 19.79 2.57
N GLU A 28 -14.37 19.76 1.73
CA GLU A 28 -14.27 18.74 0.67
C GLU A 28 -14.20 17.31 1.23
N LEU A 29 -13.58 17.11 2.41
CA LEU A 29 -13.57 15.79 3.06
C LEU A 29 -14.95 15.38 3.60
N LYS A 30 -15.77 16.33 4.07
CA LYS A 30 -17.14 16.06 4.52
C LYS A 30 -18.04 15.57 3.38
N GLU A 31 -17.73 15.96 2.14
CA GLU A 31 -18.43 15.51 0.93
C GLU A 31 -17.94 14.15 0.41
N PHE A 32 -17.15 13.43 1.20
CA PHE A 32 -16.61 12.12 0.82
C PHE A 32 -17.70 11.17 0.32
N ARG A 33 -17.51 10.61 -0.88
CA ARG A 33 -18.44 9.71 -1.58
C ARG A 33 -19.80 10.33 -1.97
N GLN A 34 -19.98 11.63 -1.82
CA GLN A 34 -21.18 12.29 -2.35
C GLN A 34 -21.08 12.46 -3.87
N TRP A 35 -22.21 12.51 -4.53
CA TRP A 35 -22.28 12.71 -5.98
C TRP A 35 -21.66 14.06 -6.37
N GLY A 36 -20.74 14.04 -7.35
CA GLY A 36 -20.03 15.23 -7.81
C GLY A 36 -18.92 15.73 -6.90
N SER A 37 -18.66 15.04 -5.77
CA SER A 37 -17.56 15.39 -4.87
C SER A 37 -16.19 15.18 -5.50
N VAL A 38 -15.24 16.00 -5.11
CA VAL A 38 -13.80 15.87 -5.47
C VAL A 38 -13.09 14.78 -4.65
N THR A 39 -13.80 14.14 -3.72
CA THR A 39 -13.32 13.02 -2.91
C THR A 39 -14.17 11.76 -3.15
N PRO A 40 -14.18 11.22 -4.39
CA PRO A 40 -14.97 10.04 -4.72
C PRO A 40 -14.51 8.81 -3.95
N GLY A 41 -15.37 7.80 -3.88
CA GLY A 41 -15.07 6.54 -3.22
C GLY A 41 -13.92 5.74 -3.84
N HIS A 42 -13.63 5.95 -5.11
CA HIS A 42 -12.45 5.44 -5.80
C HIS A 42 -11.65 6.65 -6.30
N PRO A 43 -10.46 6.92 -5.74
CA PRO A 43 -9.66 8.05 -6.15
C PRO A 43 -9.34 8.01 -7.63
N GLU A 44 -9.55 9.12 -8.31
CA GLU A 44 -9.15 9.32 -9.70
C GLU A 44 -7.86 10.15 -9.76
N VAL A 45 -7.03 9.88 -10.76
CA VAL A 45 -5.77 10.59 -10.94
C VAL A 45 -6.00 12.11 -10.98
N ASN A 46 -5.33 12.82 -10.08
CA ASN A 46 -5.29 14.27 -10.03
C ASN A 46 -3.94 14.71 -9.45
N VAL A 47 -2.96 14.81 -10.34
CA VAL A 47 -1.57 15.09 -9.96
C VAL A 47 -1.43 16.42 -9.21
N MET A 48 -2.25 17.42 -9.56
CA MET A 48 -2.22 18.73 -8.89
C MET A 48 -2.65 18.63 -7.42
N ARG A 49 -3.51 17.68 -7.09
CA ARG A 49 -3.95 17.38 -5.73
C ARG A 49 -3.14 16.26 -5.06
N GLY A 50 -2.12 15.73 -5.73
CA GLY A 50 -1.23 14.70 -5.19
C GLY A 50 -1.78 13.27 -5.34
N ILE A 51 -2.79 13.04 -6.18
CA ILE A 51 -3.29 11.71 -6.52
C ILE A 51 -2.64 11.28 -7.84
N GLU A 52 -1.62 10.42 -7.74
CA GLU A 52 -0.77 10.05 -8.88
C GLU A 52 -1.35 8.90 -9.70
N ASN A 53 -2.32 8.16 -9.18
CA ASN A 53 -2.91 7.00 -9.84
C ASN A 53 -4.40 6.87 -9.56
N THR A 54 -5.17 6.45 -10.57
CA THR A 54 -6.57 6.03 -10.41
C THR A 54 -6.60 4.65 -9.76
N SER A 55 -7.43 4.49 -8.73
CA SER A 55 -7.58 3.23 -8.00
C SER A 55 -9.04 2.81 -7.89
N GLY A 56 -9.28 1.56 -7.56
CA GLY A 56 -10.61 0.98 -7.41
C GLY A 56 -10.56 -0.55 -7.40
N PRO A 57 -10.18 -1.18 -8.51
CA PRO A 57 -10.07 -2.64 -8.54
C PRO A 57 -8.99 -3.15 -7.58
N LEU A 58 -9.35 -4.12 -6.73
CA LEU A 58 -8.44 -4.73 -5.77
C LEU A 58 -7.22 -5.36 -6.46
N GLY A 59 -6.05 -5.27 -5.83
CA GLY A 59 -4.79 -5.85 -6.32
C GLY A 59 -4.12 -5.10 -7.46
N GLN A 60 -4.79 -4.21 -8.20
CA GLN A 60 -4.17 -3.48 -9.32
C GLN A 60 -3.05 -2.54 -8.87
N GLY A 61 -3.18 -1.89 -7.72
CA GLY A 61 -2.12 -1.03 -7.20
C GLY A 61 -0.80 -1.76 -6.97
N HIS A 62 -0.85 -3.03 -6.58
CA HIS A 62 0.33 -3.87 -6.48
C HIS A 62 0.98 -4.08 -7.85
N THR A 63 0.20 -4.35 -8.90
CA THR A 63 0.73 -4.52 -10.27
C THR A 63 1.35 -3.24 -10.80
N TYR A 64 0.73 -2.08 -10.57
CA TYR A 64 1.31 -0.78 -10.94
C TYR A 64 2.62 -0.52 -10.21
N ALA A 65 2.69 -0.82 -8.92
CA ALA A 65 3.91 -0.64 -8.13
C ALA A 65 5.05 -1.53 -8.64
N VAL A 66 4.78 -2.78 -8.97
CA VAL A 66 5.76 -3.69 -9.57
C VAL A 66 6.23 -3.17 -10.93
N GLY A 67 5.31 -2.74 -11.80
CA GLY A 67 5.65 -2.12 -13.08
C GLY A 67 6.51 -0.86 -12.93
N ALA A 68 6.16 0.01 -11.97
CA ALA A 68 6.95 1.20 -11.67
C ALA A 68 8.35 0.86 -11.14
N ALA A 69 8.47 -0.17 -10.29
CA ALA A 69 9.76 -0.62 -9.76
C ALA A 69 10.67 -1.18 -10.87
N ILE A 70 10.11 -1.96 -11.80
CA ILE A 70 10.82 -2.44 -12.98
C ILE A 70 11.29 -1.25 -13.84
N ALA A 71 10.39 -0.30 -14.13
CA ALA A 71 10.71 0.87 -14.93
C ALA A 71 11.80 1.73 -14.26
N ALA A 72 11.75 1.93 -12.96
CA ALA A 72 12.77 2.68 -12.22
C ALA A 72 14.15 2.00 -12.29
N LYS A 73 14.23 0.68 -12.13
CA LYS A 73 15.49 -0.07 -12.31
C LYS A 73 16.01 0.01 -13.74
N PHE A 74 15.14 -0.09 -14.73
CA PHE A 74 15.52 0.05 -16.13
C PHE A 74 16.07 1.45 -16.45
N LEU A 75 15.41 2.50 -15.95
CA LEU A 75 15.85 3.88 -16.13
C LEU A 75 17.17 4.15 -15.38
N LYS A 76 17.31 3.63 -14.16
CA LYS A 76 18.57 3.72 -13.41
C LYS A 76 19.74 3.09 -14.16
N ALA A 77 19.54 1.92 -14.77
CA ALA A 77 20.58 1.26 -15.56
C ALA A 77 21.00 2.08 -16.79
N ARG A 78 20.12 2.92 -17.32
CA ARG A 78 20.40 3.77 -18.50
C ARG A 78 20.88 5.17 -18.16
N LEU A 79 20.35 5.77 -17.11
CA LEU A 79 20.51 7.19 -16.78
C LEU A 79 21.32 7.43 -15.50
N GLY A 80 21.72 6.34 -14.81
CA GLY A 80 22.47 6.41 -13.56
C GLY A 80 21.62 6.80 -12.36
N ASP A 81 22.30 7.23 -11.29
CA ASP A 81 21.69 7.43 -9.96
C ASP A 81 20.67 8.57 -9.88
N VAL A 82 20.59 9.43 -10.88
CA VAL A 82 19.52 10.45 -10.97
C VAL A 82 18.14 9.80 -10.99
N MET A 83 18.03 8.53 -11.43
CA MET A 83 16.81 7.73 -11.48
C MET A 83 16.73 6.67 -10.38
N ASN A 84 17.40 6.87 -9.25
CA ASN A 84 17.42 5.93 -8.13
C ASN A 84 16.17 6.13 -7.24
N GLN A 85 15.03 5.60 -7.68
CA GLN A 85 13.74 5.77 -7.02
C GLN A 85 13.35 4.52 -6.23
N THR A 86 12.84 4.73 -5.01
CA THR A 86 12.13 3.70 -4.23
C THR A 86 10.64 3.84 -4.47
N ILE A 87 9.97 2.74 -4.78
CA ILE A 87 8.53 2.66 -4.97
C ILE A 87 7.90 2.14 -3.69
N TYR A 88 6.90 2.86 -3.19
CA TYR A 88 6.11 2.48 -2.03
C TYR A 88 4.70 2.14 -2.47
N THR A 89 4.13 1.09 -1.90
CA THR A 89 2.74 0.72 -2.13
C THR A 89 2.07 0.23 -0.85
N TYR A 90 0.76 0.41 -0.78
CA TYR A 90 -0.07 -0.15 0.27
C TYR A 90 -0.98 -1.22 -0.30
N ILE A 91 -1.26 -2.25 0.49
CA ILE A 91 -2.21 -3.30 0.15
C ILE A 91 -3.03 -3.68 1.39
N SER A 92 -4.29 -4.01 1.21
CA SER A 92 -5.21 -4.44 2.26
C SER A 92 -5.42 -5.96 2.26
N ASP A 93 -6.18 -6.46 3.23
CA ASP A 93 -6.53 -7.88 3.36
C ASP A 93 -7.21 -8.43 2.09
N GLY A 94 -8.14 -7.67 1.49
CA GLY A 94 -8.79 -8.08 0.24
C GLY A 94 -7.83 -8.07 -0.94
N GLY A 95 -7.03 -7.01 -1.07
CA GLY A 95 -6.13 -6.85 -2.20
C GLY A 95 -5.01 -7.86 -2.26
N ILE A 96 -4.48 -8.29 -1.11
CA ILE A 96 -3.38 -9.27 -1.06
C ILE A 96 -3.83 -10.67 -1.47
N GLN A 97 -5.14 -10.94 -1.44
CA GLN A 97 -5.73 -12.21 -1.86
C GLN A 97 -6.01 -12.27 -3.36
N GLU A 98 -6.05 -11.13 -4.05
CA GLU A 98 -6.31 -11.09 -5.48
C GLU A 98 -5.21 -11.80 -6.29
N GLU A 99 -5.59 -12.64 -7.25
CA GLU A 99 -4.65 -13.41 -8.08
C GLU A 99 -3.66 -12.52 -8.84
N ILE A 100 -4.13 -11.36 -9.31
CA ILE A 100 -3.28 -10.39 -10.00
C ILE A 100 -2.20 -9.82 -9.07
N SER A 101 -2.54 -9.59 -7.80
CA SER A 101 -1.61 -9.15 -6.77
C SER A 101 -0.56 -10.23 -6.48
N GLN A 102 -0.98 -11.48 -6.35
CA GLN A 102 -0.09 -12.61 -6.12
C GLN A 102 0.86 -12.84 -7.29
N GLY A 103 0.35 -12.73 -8.53
CA GLY A 103 1.18 -12.78 -9.74
C GLY A 103 2.27 -11.70 -9.73
N ALA A 104 1.90 -10.47 -9.40
CA ALA A 104 2.84 -9.35 -9.27
C ALA A 104 3.88 -9.60 -8.17
N GLY A 105 3.45 -10.12 -7.01
CA GLY A 105 4.33 -10.48 -5.89
C GLY A 105 5.40 -11.50 -6.29
N ARG A 106 5.02 -12.56 -7.01
CA ARG A 106 5.96 -13.56 -7.53
C ARG A 106 6.99 -12.96 -8.51
N ILE A 107 6.51 -12.10 -9.43
CA ILE A 107 7.40 -11.41 -10.39
C ILE A 107 8.40 -10.53 -9.66
N ALA A 108 7.94 -9.73 -8.69
CA ALA A 108 8.80 -8.84 -7.92
C ALA A 108 9.90 -9.60 -7.17
N GLY A 109 9.56 -10.70 -6.52
CA GLY A 109 10.53 -11.57 -5.85
C GLY A 109 11.53 -12.19 -6.81
N THR A 110 11.05 -12.76 -7.93
CA THR A 110 11.90 -13.35 -8.98
C THR A 110 12.89 -12.36 -9.56
N LEU A 111 12.47 -11.10 -9.77
CA LEU A 111 13.32 -10.04 -10.31
C LEU A 111 14.19 -9.34 -9.25
N GLY A 112 14.05 -9.69 -7.97
CA GLY A 112 14.79 -9.06 -6.88
C GLY A 112 14.60 -7.54 -6.85
N LEU A 113 13.35 -7.06 -6.89
CA LEU A 113 13.06 -5.61 -6.94
C LEU A 113 13.31 -4.94 -5.59
N ASP A 114 14.57 -4.75 -5.22
CA ASP A 114 15.01 -4.13 -3.97
C ASP A 114 14.54 -2.67 -3.79
N ASN A 115 14.09 -2.04 -4.86
CA ASN A 115 13.51 -0.71 -4.87
C ASN A 115 11.98 -0.70 -4.63
N LEU A 116 11.37 -1.84 -4.27
CA LEU A 116 9.95 -1.95 -3.96
C LEU A 116 9.72 -2.26 -2.48
N ILE A 117 8.98 -1.38 -1.80
CA ILE A 117 8.55 -1.55 -0.40
C ILE A 117 7.04 -1.55 -0.38
N MET A 118 6.44 -2.65 0.05
CA MET A 118 5.01 -2.81 0.22
C MET A 118 4.64 -2.84 1.70
N PHE A 119 3.65 -2.04 2.10
CA PHE A 119 3.03 -2.09 3.41
C PHE A 119 1.69 -2.80 3.31
N TYR A 120 1.55 -3.91 4.00
CA TYR A 120 0.29 -4.64 4.13
C TYR A 120 -0.42 -4.20 5.42
N ASP A 121 -1.57 -3.57 5.25
CA ASP A 121 -2.51 -3.19 6.30
C ASP A 121 -3.30 -4.44 6.70
N ALA A 122 -2.74 -5.20 7.63
CA ALA A 122 -3.31 -6.45 8.13
C ALA A 122 -4.26 -6.13 9.30
N ASN A 123 -5.48 -5.75 9.00
CA ASN A 123 -6.49 -5.37 9.98
C ASN A 123 -7.53 -6.46 10.25
N ASN A 124 -7.40 -7.60 9.56
CA ASN A 124 -8.28 -8.77 9.68
C ASN A 124 -9.74 -8.54 9.29
N ILE A 125 -10.04 -7.45 8.55
CA ILE A 125 -11.41 -7.13 8.13
C ILE A 125 -11.48 -7.07 6.61
N GLN A 126 -12.48 -7.74 6.06
CA GLN A 126 -12.88 -7.67 4.66
C GLN A 126 -14.26 -7.03 4.54
N LEU A 127 -14.82 -6.95 3.34
CA LEU A 127 -16.06 -6.22 3.08
C LEU A 127 -17.23 -6.68 3.97
N SER A 128 -17.33 -7.98 4.25
CA SER A 128 -18.47 -8.57 4.96
C SER A 128 -18.08 -9.60 6.03
N THR A 129 -16.76 -9.85 6.23
CA THR A 129 -16.31 -10.90 7.16
C THR A 129 -14.84 -10.70 7.56
N THR A 130 -14.33 -11.59 8.42
CA THR A 130 -12.93 -11.62 8.81
C THR A 130 -12.08 -12.41 7.80
N VAL A 131 -10.77 -12.15 7.78
CA VAL A 131 -9.83 -12.87 6.91
C VAL A 131 -9.86 -14.37 7.17
N GLY A 132 -9.89 -14.78 8.46
CA GLY A 132 -9.86 -16.19 8.84
C GLY A 132 -11.08 -17.02 8.42
N GLU A 133 -12.20 -16.38 8.07
CA GLU A 133 -13.38 -17.05 7.51
C GLU A 133 -13.26 -17.30 6.01
N VAL A 134 -12.35 -16.60 5.33
CA VAL A 134 -12.16 -16.68 3.87
C VAL A 134 -10.94 -17.47 3.48
N THR A 135 -9.84 -17.31 4.21
CA THR A 135 -8.56 -17.95 3.88
C THR A 135 -7.78 -18.37 5.11
N THR A 136 -7.01 -19.45 4.98
CA THR A 136 -6.06 -19.95 5.99
C THR A 136 -4.61 -19.67 5.58
N GLU A 137 -4.39 -18.85 4.56
CA GLU A 137 -3.04 -18.57 4.05
C GLU A 137 -2.17 -17.83 5.06
N ASN A 138 -0.92 -18.25 5.15
CA ASN A 138 0.11 -17.48 5.86
C ASN A 138 0.82 -16.55 4.87
N VAL A 139 0.43 -15.28 4.88
CA VAL A 139 0.96 -14.26 3.96
C VAL A 139 2.46 -14.08 4.12
N ALA A 140 2.98 -14.09 5.36
CA ALA A 140 4.42 -13.95 5.60
C ALA A 140 5.21 -15.06 4.91
N MET A 141 4.86 -16.32 5.18
CA MET A 141 5.52 -17.50 4.58
C MET A 141 5.39 -17.50 3.06
N LYS A 142 4.24 -17.09 2.54
CA LYS A 142 3.99 -17.01 1.09
C LYS A 142 4.95 -16.03 0.40
N TYR A 143 5.09 -14.82 0.93
CA TYR A 143 5.98 -13.81 0.37
C TYR A 143 7.46 -14.17 0.57
N GLU A 144 7.83 -14.77 1.71
CA GLU A 144 9.19 -15.30 1.93
C GLU A 144 9.54 -16.37 0.89
N ALA A 145 8.61 -17.28 0.60
CA ALA A 145 8.80 -18.29 -0.44
C ALA A 145 8.95 -17.69 -1.85
N TRP A 146 8.40 -16.52 -2.11
CA TRP A 146 8.62 -15.77 -3.36
C TRP A 146 9.91 -14.94 -3.36
N GLY A 147 10.71 -14.98 -2.31
CA GLY A 147 12.00 -14.29 -2.21
C GLY A 147 11.91 -12.86 -1.68
N TRP A 148 10.81 -12.48 -1.05
CA TRP A 148 10.68 -11.19 -0.39
C TRP A 148 11.35 -11.20 0.99
N LYS A 149 11.84 -10.04 1.44
CA LYS A 149 12.07 -9.77 2.85
C LYS A 149 10.75 -9.44 3.51
N VAL A 150 10.42 -10.12 4.62
CA VAL A 150 9.18 -9.86 5.37
C VAL A 150 9.52 -9.32 6.75
N ILE A 151 8.83 -8.24 7.16
CA ILE A 151 8.97 -7.58 8.47
C ILE A 151 7.58 -7.44 9.07
N THR A 152 7.30 -8.15 10.16
CA THR A 152 6.01 -8.02 10.87
C THR A 152 6.15 -7.05 12.04
N ILE A 153 5.19 -6.13 12.18
CA ILE A 153 5.18 -5.07 13.18
C ILE A 153 3.78 -4.83 13.76
N ASN A 154 3.72 -4.14 14.89
CA ASN A 154 2.50 -3.46 15.31
C ASN A 154 2.30 -2.22 14.40
N GLY A 155 1.36 -2.30 13.47
CA GLY A 155 1.07 -1.24 12.49
C GLY A 155 0.42 0.03 13.09
N ASN A 156 0.09 0.01 14.38
CA ASN A 156 -0.37 1.19 15.11
C ASN A 156 0.77 1.85 15.96
N ASP A 157 1.99 1.33 15.92
CA ASP A 157 3.15 1.89 16.62
C ASP A 157 4.08 2.62 15.65
N VAL A 158 4.16 3.94 15.80
CA VAL A 158 4.99 4.81 14.93
C VAL A 158 6.47 4.47 15.02
N THR A 159 6.95 4.01 16.19
CA THR A 159 8.36 3.65 16.36
C THR A 159 8.69 2.38 15.58
N GLU A 160 7.82 1.37 15.63
CA GLU A 160 7.99 0.15 14.87
C GLU A 160 7.88 0.41 13.35
N ILE A 161 6.93 1.25 12.91
CA ILE A 161 6.79 1.65 11.51
C ILE A 161 8.08 2.31 11.00
N ARG A 162 8.63 3.26 11.76
CA ARG A 162 9.87 3.96 11.38
C ARG A 162 11.05 2.99 11.30
N ARG A 163 11.17 2.09 12.27
CA ARG A 163 12.19 1.05 12.27
C ARG A 163 12.09 0.16 11.04
N ALA A 164 10.88 -0.36 10.74
CA ALA A 164 10.65 -1.23 9.60
C ALA A 164 10.93 -0.54 8.27
N LEU A 165 10.53 0.73 8.10
CA LEU A 165 10.84 1.51 6.90
C LEU A 165 12.35 1.75 6.74
N THR A 166 13.07 1.99 7.83
CA THR A 166 14.53 2.16 7.80
C THR A 166 15.20 0.85 7.39
N GLU A 167 14.78 -0.27 7.96
CA GLU A 167 15.28 -1.60 7.63
C GLU A 167 14.95 -1.99 6.19
N ALA A 168 13.75 -1.68 5.70
CA ALA A 168 13.33 -1.92 4.32
C ALA A 168 14.17 -1.12 3.30
N LYS A 169 14.49 0.14 3.62
CA LYS A 169 15.36 0.98 2.78
C LYS A 169 16.81 0.51 2.72
N ALA A 170 17.27 -0.20 3.74
CA ALA A 170 18.61 -0.77 3.77
C ALA A 170 18.73 -2.11 3.03
N GLU A 171 17.60 -2.72 2.64
CA GLU A 171 17.60 -3.94 1.81
C GLU A 171 17.99 -3.59 0.37
N THR A 172 18.93 -4.33 -0.20
CA THR A 172 19.51 -4.04 -1.53
C THR A 172 19.46 -5.22 -2.50
N SER A 173 18.77 -6.31 -2.14
CA SER A 173 18.78 -7.52 -2.93
C SER A 173 17.39 -8.02 -3.35
N ARG A 174 16.35 -7.62 -2.63
CA ARG A 174 14.98 -8.17 -2.78
C ARG A 174 13.92 -7.17 -2.32
N PRO A 175 12.68 -7.29 -2.81
CA PRO A 175 11.58 -6.44 -2.35
C PRO A 175 11.26 -6.70 -0.88
N THR A 176 10.70 -5.70 -0.20
CA THR A 176 10.32 -5.81 1.21
C THR A 176 8.81 -5.69 1.38
N LEU A 177 8.23 -6.65 2.10
CA LEU A 177 6.87 -6.60 2.63
C LEU A 177 6.92 -6.26 4.12
N ILE A 178 6.27 -5.16 4.51
CA ILE A 178 6.02 -4.82 5.91
C ILE A 178 4.59 -5.21 6.23
N ILE A 179 4.41 -6.17 7.12
CA ILE A 179 3.08 -6.60 7.61
C ILE A 179 2.78 -5.82 8.88
N GLY A 180 1.90 -4.82 8.77
CA GLY A 180 1.42 -4.04 9.90
C GLY A 180 0.14 -4.63 10.47
N ASN A 181 0.21 -5.30 11.63
CA ASN A 181 -0.99 -5.69 12.36
C ASN A 181 -1.66 -4.43 12.90
N ILE A 182 -2.84 -4.12 12.41
CA ILE A 182 -3.53 -2.85 12.68
C ILE A 182 -4.89 -3.11 13.33
N GLN A 183 -5.20 -2.33 14.36
CA GLN A 183 -6.57 -2.15 14.81
C GLN A 183 -7.25 -1.10 13.95
N LEU A 184 -8.27 -1.50 13.20
CA LEU A 184 -9.04 -0.59 12.35
C LEU A 184 -9.74 0.48 13.21
N GLY A 185 -9.71 1.73 12.74
CA GLY A 185 -10.38 2.84 13.43
C GLY A 185 -9.75 3.26 14.75
N LYS A 186 -8.54 2.83 15.09
CA LYS A 186 -7.87 3.21 16.34
C LYS A 186 -7.94 4.73 16.59
N GLY A 187 -8.51 5.11 17.72
CA GLY A 187 -8.69 6.50 18.13
C GLY A 187 -10.00 7.15 17.65
N ALA A 188 -10.80 6.49 16.83
CA ALA A 188 -12.13 6.96 16.46
C ALA A 188 -13.16 6.63 17.56
N VAL A 189 -14.16 7.51 17.71
CA VAL A 189 -15.25 7.25 18.65
C VAL A 189 -16.05 6.03 18.19
N GLY A 190 -16.13 5.00 19.04
CA GLY A 190 -16.87 3.76 18.75
C GLY A 190 -16.06 2.67 18.02
N ALA A 191 -14.78 2.87 17.73
CA ALA A 191 -13.91 1.87 17.10
C ALA A 191 -13.75 0.57 17.91
N ASP A 192 -14.01 0.61 19.23
CA ASP A 192 -13.94 -0.56 20.12
C ASP A 192 -15.18 -1.47 20.04
N LYS A 193 -16.13 -1.17 19.14
CA LYS A 193 -17.41 -1.88 19.00
C LYS A 193 -17.54 -2.69 17.71
N SER A 194 -16.48 -2.77 16.91
CA SER A 194 -16.43 -3.55 15.66
C SER A 194 -15.62 -4.81 15.82
#